data_8ff6264fb038ef250b262deae38825e8
#
_entry.id   8ff6264fb038ef250b262deae38825e8
#
_cell.length_a   1.000
_cell.length_b   1.000
_cell.length_c   1.000
_cell.angle_alpha   90.00
_cell.angle_beta   90.00
_cell.angle_gamma   90.00
#
_symmetry.space_group_name_H-M   'P 1'
#
loop_
_entity.id
_entity.type
_entity.pdbx_description
1 polymer ?
#
loop_
_entity_poly.entity_id
_entity_poly.type
_entity_poly.pdbx_seq_one_letter_code
_entity_poly.pdbx_strand_id
1 'polypeptide(L)'
;MNEVLEQFKKIGIIPVVVLDDAKDAKPLGQALMEGGLPCAEVTFRTEAAEESIRIMTKEFPDMLVGAGTVLTVEQVDEALEAGAQFI
;
A
#
# COMPACT_ATOMS: atom_id res chain seq x y z
N MET A 1 17.80 -8.19 -1.02
CA MET A 1 17.33 -7.50 -1.12
C MET A 1 16.37 -7.98 -1.19
N ASN A 2 16.13 -8.90 -1.85
CA ASN A 2 15.53 -8.65 -0.80
C ASN A 2 14.19 -9.22 -0.88
N GLU A 3 13.59 -9.35 0.31
CA GLU A 3 12.31 -10.02 0.48
C GLU A 3 11.19 -9.33 -0.31
N VAL A 4 11.24 -8.00 -0.39
CA VAL A 4 10.23 -7.24 -1.14
C VAL A 4 10.31 -7.57 -2.62
N LEU A 5 11.52 -7.57 -3.18
CA LEU A 5 11.71 -7.90 -4.59
C LEU A 5 11.28 -9.33 -4.89
N GLU A 6 11.57 -10.27 -3.98
CA GLU A 6 11.15 -11.66 -4.15
C GLU A 6 9.64 -11.78 -4.13
N GLN A 7 8.96 -11.01 -3.27
CA GLN A 7 7.50 -11.00 -3.24
C GLN A 7 6.93 -10.44 -4.54
N PHE A 8 7.53 -9.37 -5.07
CA PHE A 8 7.11 -8.82 -6.36
C PHE A 8 7.17 -9.87 -7.46
N LYS A 9 8.25 -10.64 -7.50
CA LYS A 9 8.40 -11.68 -8.52
C LYS A 9 7.32 -12.73 -8.42
N LYS A 10 6.93 -13.09 -7.21
CA LYS A 10 5.90 -14.11 -6.99
C LYS A 10 4.50 -13.57 -7.35
N ILE A 11 4.22 -12.33 -6.99
CA ILE A 11 2.90 -11.74 -7.22
C ILE A 11 2.72 -11.38 -8.69
N GLY A 12 3.74 -10.79 -9.31
CA GLY A 12 3.75 -10.49 -10.73
C GLY A 12 3.06 -9.21 -11.15
N ILE A 13 2.08 -8.74 -10.40
CA ILE A 13 1.31 -7.53 -10.69
C ILE A 13 1.21 -6.70 -9.43
N ILE A 14 1.42 -5.39 -9.56
CA ILE A 14 1.30 -4.46 -8.43
C ILE A 14 0.20 -3.46 -8.79
N PRO A 15 -0.98 -3.55 -8.18
CA PRO A 15 -2.04 -2.57 -8.46
C PRO A 15 -1.67 -1.21 -7.88
N VAL A 16 -1.84 -0.18 -8.71
CA VAL A 16 -1.63 1.20 -8.29
C VAL A 16 -2.98 1.76 -7.89
N VAL A 17 -3.09 2.20 -6.65
CA VAL A 17 -4.37 2.53 -6.03
C VAL A 17 -4.42 4.02 -5.69
N VAL A 18 -5.50 4.68 -6.10
CA VAL A 18 -5.79 6.06 -5.70
C VAL A 18 -7.08 6.01 -4.89
N LEU A 19 -7.00 6.42 -3.61
CA LEU A 19 -8.17 6.46 -2.75
C LEU A 19 -8.44 7.89 -2.33
N ASP A 20 -9.66 8.36 -2.56
CA ASP A 20 -10.06 9.69 -2.14
C ASP A 20 -10.51 9.72 -0.67
N ASP A 21 -10.88 8.57 -0.13
CA ASP A 21 -11.37 8.45 1.23
C ASP A 21 -10.77 7.19 1.86
N ALA A 22 -10.17 7.35 3.03
CA ALA A 22 -9.52 6.22 3.71
C ALA A 22 -10.50 5.13 4.13
N LYS A 23 -11.79 5.45 4.23
CA LYS A 23 -12.80 4.44 4.59
C LYS A 23 -12.90 3.33 3.53
N ASP A 24 -12.44 3.60 2.31
CA ASP A 24 -12.47 2.61 1.23
C ASP A 24 -11.26 1.67 1.26
N ALA A 25 -10.28 1.96 2.11
CA ALA A 25 -9.05 1.16 2.15
C ALA A 25 -9.30 -0.29 2.60
N LYS A 26 -10.11 -0.48 3.63
CA LYS A 26 -10.37 -1.83 4.13
C LYS A 26 -11.15 -2.68 3.14
N PRO A 27 -12.28 -2.19 2.56
CA PRO A 27 -12.98 -2.99 1.55
C PRO A 27 -12.12 -3.29 0.34
N LEU A 28 -11.30 -2.34 -0.11
CA LEU A 28 -10.43 -2.58 -1.26
C LEU A 28 -9.36 -3.62 -0.92
N GLY A 29 -8.72 -3.48 0.24
CA GLY A 29 -7.71 -4.44 0.68
C GLY A 29 -8.29 -5.84 0.78
N GLN A 30 -9.48 -5.96 1.34
CA GLN A 30 -10.15 -7.25 1.46
C GLN A 30 -10.42 -7.85 0.09
N ALA A 31 -10.89 -7.04 -0.86
CA ALA A 31 -11.17 -7.52 -2.21
C ALA A 31 -9.89 -8.02 -2.90
N LEU A 32 -8.79 -7.29 -2.73
CA LEU A 32 -7.51 -7.69 -3.31
C LEU A 32 -7.02 -9.00 -2.71
N MET A 33 -7.10 -9.13 -1.39
CA MET A 33 -6.67 -10.35 -0.72
C MET A 33 -7.52 -11.55 -1.14
N GLU A 34 -8.84 -11.38 -1.20
CA GLU A 34 -9.75 -12.44 -1.61
C GLU A 34 -9.55 -12.82 -3.07
N GLY A 35 -9.16 -11.87 -3.90
CA GLY A 35 -8.88 -12.12 -5.30
C GLY A 35 -7.51 -12.72 -5.56
N GLY A 36 -6.72 -12.95 -4.52
CA GLY A 36 -5.41 -13.55 -4.67
C GLY A 36 -4.31 -12.58 -5.08
N LEU A 37 -4.51 -11.28 -4.86
CA LEU A 37 -3.53 -10.26 -5.21
C LEU A 37 -3.14 -9.49 -3.95
N PRO A 38 -2.25 -10.04 -3.12
CA PRO A 38 -1.95 -9.47 -1.80
C PRO A 38 -0.91 -8.35 -1.87
N CYS A 39 -1.19 -7.34 -2.67
CA CYS A 39 -0.26 -6.24 -2.88
C CYS A 39 -1.03 -5.00 -3.30
N ALA A 40 -0.56 -3.82 -2.88
CA ALA A 40 -1.10 -2.55 -3.35
C ALA A 40 -0.05 -1.45 -3.20
N GLU A 41 0.02 -0.58 -4.21
CA GLU A 41 0.81 0.64 -4.11
C GLU A 41 -0.17 1.79 -4.01
N VAL A 42 -0.27 2.39 -2.81
CA VAL A 42 -1.19 3.50 -2.57
C VAL A 42 -0.47 4.80 -2.94
N THR A 43 -1.07 5.57 -3.82
CA THR A 43 -0.41 6.79 -4.30
C THR A 43 -0.69 7.97 -3.38
N PHE A 44 0.32 8.82 -3.21
CA PHE A 44 0.21 10.04 -2.42
C PHE A 44 -0.36 11.18 -3.27
N ARG A 45 -1.37 10.87 -4.06
CA ARG A 45 -2.08 11.87 -4.86
C ARG A 45 -3.24 12.48 -4.10
N THR A 46 -3.66 11.88 -2.98
CA THR A 46 -4.74 12.38 -2.15
C THR A 46 -4.29 12.42 -0.70
N GLU A 47 -5.04 13.16 0.10
CA GLU A 47 -4.76 13.23 1.54
C GLU A 47 -5.09 11.94 2.27
N ALA A 48 -5.84 11.06 1.65
CA ALA A 48 -6.22 9.78 2.25
C ALA A 48 -5.10 8.75 2.23
N ALA A 49 -3.99 9.02 1.53
CA ALA A 49 -2.96 7.99 1.29
C ALA A 49 -2.34 7.44 2.58
N GLU A 50 -1.91 8.32 3.48
CA GLU A 50 -1.25 7.88 4.71
C GLU A 50 -2.15 6.99 5.54
N GLU A 51 -3.37 7.42 5.77
CA GLU A 51 -4.30 6.65 6.59
C GLU A 51 -4.71 5.36 5.90
N SER A 52 -4.85 5.38 4.58
CA SER A 52 -5.16 4.17 3.81
C SER A 52 -4.07 3.11 3.97
N ILE A 53 -2.80 3.52 3.89
CA ILE A 53 -1.68 2.60 4.09
C ILE A 53 -1.73 2.03 5.51
N ARG A 54 -1.98 2.89 6.50
CA ARG A 54 -2.05 2.45 7.90
C ARG A 54 -3.15 1.41 8.10
N ILE A 55 -4.32 1.64 7.52
CA ILE A 55 -5.43 0.70 7.61
C ILE A 55 -5.07 -0.63 6.95
N MET A 56 -4.53 -0.58 5.74
CA MET A 56 -4.20 -1.81 5.01
C MET A 56 -3.12 -2.63 5.70
N THR A 57 -2.10 -1.98 6.22
CA THR A 57 -1.02 -2.71 6.90
C THR A 57 -1.48 -3.31 8.21
N LYS A 58 -2.40 -2.65 8.91
CA LYS A 58 -2.93 -3.15 10.17
C LYS A 58 -3.93 -4.27 9.96
N GLU A 59 -4.86 -4.09 9.02
CA GLU A 59 -5.93 -5.05 8.79
C GLU A 59 -5.47 -6.28 8.02
N PHE A 60 -4.46 -6.12 7.16
CA PHE A 60 -3.99 -7.22 6.30
C PHE A 60 -2.48 -7.37 6.43
N PRO A 61 -2.01 -7.97 7.54
CA PRO A 61 -0.56 -8.06 7.78
C PRO A 61 0.19 -8.90 6.75
N ASP A 62 -0.50 -9.75 6.00
CA ASP A 62 0.13 -10.54 4.95
C ASP A 62 0.17 -9.82 3.60
N MET A 63 -0.41 -8.62 3.52
CA MET A 63 -0.44 -7.85 2.30
C MET A 63 0.83 -7.01 2.17
N LEU A 64 1.39 -6.98 0.97
CA LEU A 64 2.54 -6.12 0.66
C LEU A 64 2.01 -4.75 0.26
N VAL A 65 2.14 -3.76 1.13
CA VAL A 65 1.62 -2.42 0.91
C VAL A 65 2.75 -1.43 0.78
N GLY A 66 2.73 -0.64 -0.27
CA GLY A 66 3.73 0.39 -0.49
C GLY A 66 3.10 1.72 -0.84
N ALA A 67 3.95 2.71 -1.06
CA ALA A 67 3.54 4.06 -1.39
C ALA A 67 4.11 4.47 -2.74
N GLY A 68 3.29 5.13 -3.55
CA GLY A 68 3.74 5.67 -4.83
C GLY A 68 3.52 7.17 -4.90
N THR A 69 4.10 7.80 -5.90
CA THR A 69 3.99 9.25 -6.10
C THR A 69 4.41 10.01 -4.84
N VAL A 70 5.50 9.54 -4.23
CA VAL A 70 6.07 10.16 -3.03
C VAL A 70 7.10 11.18 -3.50
N LEU A 71 6.79 12.46 -3.33
CA LEU A 71 7.56 13.53 -3.96
C LEU A 71 8.36 14.38 -2.98
N THR A 72 8.17 14.19 -1.68
CA THR A 72 8.88 14.96 -0.65
C THR A 72 9.40 14.05 0.44
N VAL A 73 10.38 14.56 1.21
CA VAL A 73 10.92 13.82 2.36
C VAL A 73 9.84 13.60 3.41
N GLU A 74 8.97 14.60 3.61
CA GLU A 74 7.87 14.46 4.56
C GLU A 74 6.94 13.32 4.16
N GLN A 75 6.66 13.18 2.88
CA GLN A 75 5.81 12.09 2.41
C GLN A 75 6.48 10.73 2.60
N VAL A 76 7.82 10.66 2.43
CA VAL A 76 8.54 9.42 2.71
C VAL A 76 8.35 9.03 4.19
N ASP A 77 8.53 10.00 5.08
CA ASP A 77 8.39 9.73 6.51
C ASP A 77 6.96 9.31 6.85
N GLU A 78 5.97 9.98 6.29
CA GLU A 78 4.57 9.63 6.50
C GLU A 78 4.27 8.20 6.03
N ALA A 79 4.79 7.86 4.86
CA ALA A 79 4.57 6.52 4.30
C ALA A 79 5.20 5.45 5.18
N LEU A 80 6.42 5.67 5.63
CA LEU A 80 7.12 4.70 6.48
C LEU A 80 6.44 4.56 7.83
N GLU A 81 6.01 5.66 8.43
CA GLU A 81 5.31 5.61 9.71
C GLU A 81 3.96 4.90 9.59
N ALA A 82 3.30 5.02 8.43
CA ALA A 82 2.05 4.33 8.20
C ALA A 82 2.23 2.82 7.97
N GLY A 83 3.46 2.39 7.71
CA GLY A 83 3.77 0.97 7.55
C GLY A 83 4.11 0.55 6.14
N ALA A 84 4.35 1.50 5.22
CA ALA A 84 4.70 1.16 3.85
C ALA A 84 5.98 0.32 3.83
N GLN A 85 5.95 -0.75 3.06
CA GLN A 85 7.07 -1.68 2.95
C GLN A 85 7.96 -1.38 1.74
N PHE A 86 7.48 -0.56 0.81
CA PHE A 86 8.27 -0.07 -0.31
C PHE A 86 7.76 1.29 -0.75
N ILE A 87 8.57 1.99 -1.50
CA ILE A 87 8.24 3.32 -2.02
C ILE A 87 8.58 3.38 -3.51
#